data_6a082651c3441cd3867f15bba1f71edc
#
_entry.id   6a082651c3441cd3867f15bba1f71edc
#
_cell.length_a   1.000
_cell.length_b   1.000
_cell.length_c   1.000
_cell.angle_alpha   90.00
_cell.angle_beta   90.00
_cell.angle_gamma   90.00
#
_symmetry.space_group_name_H-M   'P 1'
#
loop_
_entity.id
_entity.type
_entity.pdbx_description
1 polymer ?
#
loop_
_entity_poly.entity_id
_entity_poly.type
_entity_poly.pdbx_seq_one_letter_code
_entity_poly.pdbx_strand_id
1 'polypeptide(L)'
;ENKAGTKYRRVRGPAGSGKSLVLAGRAAELSKAGKRVLVVTYNITLMNYLLDLSVRYAQNGRVRKEITAINFHQWCRRVACFAGKMDEYNALWGDGGGVENDVSSEVVLSVQLAAKARTWANALEDDERWDAILLDEAQDFQLEWWLALRAAMPSDGSGEALIVADRQQNLYGVAPWTEESMSGAGFRGNWITLEHTYRMSLSLSRLAKEFVDRFLPDAESHRPISPAGEFEFKTKMFE
;
A
#
# COMPACT_ATOMS: atom_id res chain seq x y z
N GLU A 1 20.54 1.97 -7.26
CA GLU A 1 21.55 1.14 -6.57
C GLU A 1 21.06 0.81 -5.18
N ASN A 2 20.78 -0.47 -4.93
CA ASN A 2 20.38 -0.97 -3.63
C ASN A 2 21.58 -0.86 -2.68
N LYS A 3 21.52 0.03 -1.70
CA LYS A 3 22.42 -0.10 -0.54
C LYS A 3 22.06 -1.41 0.16
N ALA A 4 22.98 -2.36 0.10
CA ALA A 4 22.87 -3.62 0.82
C ALA A 4 22.50 -3.34 2.29
N GLY A 5 21.34 -3.85 2.76
CA GLY A 5 20.93 -3.74 4.15
C GLY A 5 19.60 -3.01 4.41
N THR A 6 19.05 -2.21 3.49
CA THR A 6 17.74 -1.56 3.73
C THR A 6 16.62 -2.51 3.32
N LYS A 7 15.99 -3.13 4.31
CA LYS A 7 14.85 -4.03 4.10
C LYS A 7 13.51 -3.26 3.92
N TYR A 8 13.44 -2.01 4.37
CA TYR A 8 12.25 -1.16 4.30
C TYR A 8 12.46 -0.07 3.25
N ARG A 9 11.64 -0.08 2.22
CA ARG A 9 11.75 0.81 1.06
C ARG A 9 10.48 1.60 0.86
N ARG A 10 10.63 2.82 0.33
CA ARG A 10 9.52 3.70 0.02
C ARG A 10 9.65 4.27 -1.39
N VAL A 11 8.59 4.15 -2.16
CA VAL A 11 8.49 4.62 -3.55
C VAL A 11 7.33 5.59 -3.65
N ARG A 12 7.54 6.69 -4.35
CA ARG A 12 6.49 7.68 -4.62
C ARG A 12 6.47 8.05 -6.09
N GLY A 13 5.33 8.54 -6.54
CA GLY A 13 5.19 9.03 -7.92
C GLY A 13 3.76 9.41 -8.23
N PRO A 14 3.52 10.17 -9.30
CA PRO A 14 2.20 10.59 -9.72
C PRO A 14 1.34 9.39 -10.17
N ALA A 15 0.05 9.64 -10.36
CA ALA A 15 -0.85 8.66 -10.95
C ALA A 15 -0.32 8.18 -12.31
N GLY A 16 -0.35 6.85 -12.52
CA GLY A 16 0.14 6.26 -13.76
C GLY A 16 1.66 6.14 -13.88
N SER A 17 2.44 6.42 -12.83
CA SER A 17 3.91 6.29 -12.84
C SER A 17 4.43 4.85 -12.73
N GLY A 18 3.55 3.86 -12.55
CA GLY A 18 3.94 2.47 -12.44
C GLY A 18 4.17 1.98 -11.00
N LYS A 19 3.70 2.70 -9.98
CA LYS A 19 3.80 2.30 -8.56
C LYS A 19 3.34 0.85 -8.32
N SER A 20 2.13 0.52 -8.78
CA SER A 20 1.57 -0.84 -8.66
C SER A 20 2.37 -1.89 -9.43
N LEU A 21 3.04 -1.52 -10.56
CA LEU A 21 3.94 -2.41 -11.29
C LEU A 21 5.19 -2.73 -10.46
N VAL A 22 5.79 -1.72 -9.82
CA VAL A 22 6.95 -1.89 -8.93
C VAL A 22 6.58 -2.82 -7.76
N LEU A 23 5.40 -2.59 -7.16
CA LEU A 23 4.91 -3.41 -6.05
C LEU A 23 4.68 -4.86 -6.48
N ALA A 24 3.99 -5.08 -7.61
CA ALA A 24 3.73 -6.42 -8.13
C ALA A 24 5.02 -7.14 -8.56
N GLY A 25 5.96 -6.44 -9.17
CA GLY A 25 7.28 -6.97 -9.51
C GLY A 25 8.04 -7.43 -8.27
N ARG A 26 8.02 -6.62 -7.19
CA ARG A 26 8.66 -7.01 -5.91
C ARG A 26 7.96 -8.21 -5.26
N ALA A 27 6.63 -8.25 -5.26
CA ALA A 27 5.88 -9.42 -4.78
C ALA A 27 6.27 -10.69 -5.54
N ALA A 28 6.41 -10.61 -6.86
CA ALA A 28 6.84 -11.72 -7.69
C ALA A 28 8.27 -12.21 -7.37
N GLU A 29 9.21 -11.31 -7.17
CA GLU A 29 10.60 -11.65 -6.80
C GLU A 29 10.66 -12.38 -5.46
N LEU A 30 9.98 -11.84 -4.45
CA LEU A 30 9.96 -12.40 -3.11
C LEU A 30 9.28 -13.78 -3.08
N SER A 31 8.15 -13.91 -3.76
CA SER A 31 7.44 -15.20 -3.82
C SER A 31 8.20 -16.27 -4.61
N LYS A 32 8.97 -15.89 -5.63
CA LYS A 32 9.92 -16.84 -6.30
C LYS A 32 11.01 -17.33 -5.36
N ALA A 33 11.42 -16.50 -4.40
CA ALA A 33 12.38 -16.86 -3.37
C ALA A 33 11.75 -17.67 -2.22
N GLY A 34 10.48 -18.09 -2.35
CA GLY A 34 9.76 -18.86 -1.33
C GLY A 34 9.30 -18.03 -0.12
N LYS A 35 9.29 -16.70 -0.25
CA LYS A 35 8.85 -15.80 0.80
C LYS A 35 7.33 -15.67 0.82
N ARG A 36 6.75 -15.65 2.02
CA ARG A 36 5.34 -15.35 2.25
C ARG A 36 5.13 -13.84 2.17
N VAL A 37 4.39 -13.39 1.17
CA VAL A 37 4.20 -11.97 0.86
C VAL A 37 2.78 -11.54 1.15
N LEU A 38 2.63 -10.49 1.97
CA LEU A 38 1.37 -9.80 2.19
C LEU A 38 1.34 -8.53 1.35
N VAL A 39 0.38 -8.44 0.44
CA VAL A 39 0.08 -7.23 -0.33
C VAL A 39 -1.18 -6.62 0.26
N VAL A 40 -1.07 -5.42 0.81
CA VAL A 40 -2.21 -4.70 1.37
C VAL A 40 -2.50 -3.47 0.53
N THR A 41 -3.75 -3.32 0.14
CA THR A 41 -4.25 -2.13 -0.57
C THR A 41 -5.47 -1.57 0.13
N TYR A 42 -5.66 -0.26 0.03
CA TYR A 42 -6.89 0.37 0.51
C TYR A 42 -8.08 -0.03 -0.36
N ASN A 43 -7.90 -0.08 -1.67
CA ASN A 43 -8.95 -0.35 -2.64
C ASN A 43 -9.17 -1.85 -2.85
N ILE A 44 -10.35 -2.33 -2.49
CA ILE A 44 -10.75 -3.74 -2.61
C ILE A 44 -10.65 -4.25 -4.06
N THR A 45 -10.96 -3.41 -5.05
CA THR A 45 -10.94 -3.83 -6.47
C THR A 45 -9.53 -4.08 -7.01
N LEU A 46 -8.51 -3.48 -6.40
CA LEU A 46 -7.12 -3.64 -6.83
C LEU A 46 -6.45 -4.93 -6.35
N MET A 47 -6.99 -5.60 -5.35
CA MET A 47 -6.38 -6.80 -4.77
C MET A 47 -6.14 -7.90 -5.82
N ASN A 48 -7.18 -8.27 -6.56
CA ASN A 48 -7.07 -9.31 -7.58
C ASN A 48 -6.16 -8.88 -8.72
N TYR A 49 -6.23 -7.61 -9.13
CA TYR A 49 -5.35 -7.06 -10.15
C TYR A 49 -3.88 -7.14 -9.76
N LEU A 50 -3.52 -6.73 -8.54
CA LEU A 50 -2.14 -6.81 -8.03
C LEU A 50 -1.65 -8.26 -7.95
N LEU A 51 -2.51 -9.17 -7.50
CA LEU A 51 -2.19 -10.59 -7.45
C LEU A 51 -1.93 -11.17 -8.84
N ASP A 52 -2.83 -10.93 -9.79
CA ASP A 52 -2.69 -11.40 -11.17
C ASP A 52 -1.46 -10.80 -11.86
N LEU A 53 -1.19 -9.52 -11.60
CA LEU A 53 -0.01 -8.83 -12.10
C LEU A 53 1.27 -9.46 -11.55
N SER A 54 1.31 -9.76 -10.24
CA SER A 54 2.44 -10.44 -9.59
C SER A 54 2.69 -11.82 -10.19
N VAL A 55 1.64 -12.61 -10.43
CA VAL A 55 1.75 -13.92 -11.07
C VAL A 55 2.29 -13.81 -12.50
N ARG A 56 1.85 -12.82 -13.27
CA ARG A 56 2.36 -12.54 -14.63
C ARG A 56 3.85 -12.18 -14.60
N TYR A 57 4.28 -11.31 -13.68
CA TYR A 57 5.71 -10.98 -13.52
C TYR A 57 6.54 -12.18 -13.09
N ALA A 58 5.98 -13.04 -12.25
CA ALA A 58 6.65 -14.25 -11.84
C ALA A 58 6.81 -15.28 -12.96
N GLN A 59 5.93 -15.24 -13.99
CA GLN A 59 5.81 -16.27 -15.04
C GLN A 59 5.65 -17.68 -14.44
N ASN A 60 5.10 -17.77 -13.24
CA ASN A 60 4.95 -19.00 -12.48
C ASN A 60 3.68 -18.93 -11.62
N GLY A 61 2.66 -19.70 -11.98
CA GLY A 61 1.39 -19.71 -11.25
C GLY A 61 1.48 -20.22 -9.80
N ARG A 62 2.55 -20.97 -9.46
CA ARG A 62 2.73 -21.51 -8.09
C ARG A 62 2.94 -20.41 -7.06
N VAL A 63 3.52 -19.26 -7.46
CA VAL A 63 3.76 -18.12 -6.56
C VAL A 63 2.48 -17.51 -6.00
N ARG A 64 1.31 -17.79 -6.62
CA ARG A 64 0.01 -17.34 -6.12
C ARG A 64 -0.27 -17.78 -4.69
N LYS A 65 0.28 -18.93 -4.27
CA LYS A 65 0.10 -19.47 -2.92
C LYS A 65 0.91 -18.69 -1.87
N GLU A 66 2.02 -18.09 -2.29
CA GLU A 66 2.92 -17.34 -1.43
C GLU A 66 2.50 -15.86 -1.28
N ILE A 67 1.56 -15.40 -2.11
CA ILE A 67 1.09 -14.01 -2.11
C ILE A 67 -0.33 -13.95 -1.54
N THR A 68 -0.48 -13.25 -0.42
CA THR A 68 -1.78 -12.88 0.14
C THR A 68 -2.08 -11.42 -0.23
N ALA A 69 -3.09 -11.18 -1.06
CA ALA A 69 -3.54 -9.83 -1.42
C ALA A 69 -4.89 -9.56 -0.76
N ILE A 70 -4.95 -8.62 0.17
CA ILE A 70 -6.15 -8.28 0.95
C ILE A 70 -6.17 -6.79 1.32
N ASN A 71 -7.32 -6.29 1.79
CA ASN A 71 -7.37 -4.99 2.43
C ASN A 71 -7.09 -5.07 3.94
N PHE A 72 -6.88 -3.92 4.59
CA PHE A 72 -6.53 -3.86 6.00
C PHE A 72 -7.57 -4.53 6.91
N HIS A 73 -8.87 -4.27 6.69
CA HIS A 73 -9.93 -4.84 7.53
C HIS A 73 -10.04 -6.36 7.38
N GLN A 74 -9.91 -6.87 6.17
CA GLN A 74 -9.84 -8.32 5.93
C GLN A 74 -8.61 -8.95 6.58
N TRP A 75 -7.47 -8.24 6.58
CA TRP A 75 -6.27 -8.68 7.28
C TRP A 75 -6.51 -8.72 8.80
N CYS A 76 -7.13 -7.70 9.41
CA CYS A 76 -7.47 -7.72 10.82
C CYS A 76 -8.32 -8.93 11.21
N ARG A 77 -9.35 -9.23 10.41
CA ARG A 77 -10.18 -10.42 10.60
C ARG A 77 -9.36 -11.70 10.51
N ARG A 78 -8.44 -11.78 9.56
CA ARG A 78 -7.58 -12.95 9.37
C ARG A 78 -6.65 -13.19 10.56
N VAL A 79 -5.98 -12.16 11.07
CA VAL A 79 -5.11 -12.31 12.25
C VAL A 79 -5.90 -12.60 13.52
N ALA A 80 -7.11 -12.07 13.66
CA ALA A 80 -8.00 -12.45 14.75
C ALA A 80 -8.38 -13.93 14.69
N CYS A 81 -8.62 -14.47 13.49
CA CYS A 81 -8.89 -15.88 13.28
C CYS A 81 -7.69 -16.74 13.66
N PHE A 82 -6.50 -16.43 13.19
CA PHE A 82 -5.26 -17.16 13.51
C PHE A 82 -4.98 -17.13 15.02
N ALA A 83 -5.13 -16.00 15.66
CA ALA A 83 -4.93 -15.84 17.11
C ALA A 83 -6.07 -16.43 17.96
N GLY A 84 -7.13 -17.02 17.38
CA GLY A 84 -8.29 -17.54 18.12
C GLY A 84 -9.12 -16.44 18.80
N LYS A 85 -9.16 -15.22 18.24
CA LYS A 85 -9.76 -14.00 18.81
C LYS A 85 -10.97 -13.47 18.02
N MET A 86 -11.67 -14.37 17.33
CA MET A 86 -12.84 -13.97 16.54
C MET A 86 -13.97 -13.36 17.37
N ASP A 87 -14.15 -13.78 18.62
CA ASP A 87 -15.15 -13.18 19.51
C ASP A 87 -14.79 -11.72 19.87
N GLU A 88 -13.50 -11.46 20.13
CA GLU A 88 -13.02 -10.09 20.35
C GLU A 88 -13.15 -9.22 19.10
N TYR A 89 -12.92 -9.80 17.89
CA TYR A 89 -13.12 -9.10 16.63
C TYR A 89 -14.60 -8.77 16.43
N ASN A 90 -15.51 -9.73 16.62
CA ASN A 90 -16.95 -9.54 16.44
C ASN A 90 -17.51 -8.52 17.43
N ALA A 91 -17.02 -8.51 18.68
CA ALA A 91 -17.45 -7.56 19.70
C ALA A 91 -17.16 -6.08 19.35
N LEU A 92 -16.17 -5.81 18.47
CA LEU A 92 -15.90 -4.45 18.00
C LEU A 92 -17.04 -3.88 17.13
N TRP A 93 -17.85 -4.73 16.53
CA TRP A 93 -18.94 -4.33 15.63
C TRP A 93 -20.30 -4.23 16.33
N GLY A 94 -20.38 -4.61 17.62
CA GLY A 94 -21.61 -4.59 18.44
C GLY A 94 -22.65 -5.64 18.01
N ASP A 95 -23.61 -5.91 18.86
CA ASP A 95 -24.67 -6.90 18.64
C ASP A 95 -25.78 -6.42 17.66
N GLY A 96 -25.55 -5.43 16.87
CA GLY A 96 -26.65 -4.91 16.02
C GLY A 96 -26.27 -3.84 15.03
N GLY A 97 -25.14 -3.92 14.36
CA GLY A 97 -24.94 -3.21 13.07
C GLY A 97 -25.25 -1.70 13.02
N GLY A 98 -25.44 -1.05 14.14
CA GLY A 98 -25.74 0.36 14.25
C GLY A 98 -24.56 1.15 14.78
N VAL A 99 -23.48 1.23 14.00
CA VAL A 99 -22.58 2.37 14.14
C VAL A 99 -23.39 3.56 13.68
N GLU A 100 -23.79 4.45 14.59
CA GLU A 100 -24.25 5.78 14.20
C GLU A 100 -23.26 6.28 13.17
N ASN A 101 -23.74 6.68 12.00
CA ASN A 101 -22.94 7.13 10.84
C ASN A 101 -22.26 8.49 11.15
N ASP A 102 -21.50 8.55 12.23
CA ASP A 102 -20.66 9.69 12.58
C ASP A 102 -19.20 9.35 12.24
N VAL A 103 -18.59 10.19 11.44
CA VAL A 103 -17.18 10.08 11.01
C VAL A 103 -16.23 9.91 12.20
N SER A 104 -16.57 10.50 13.35
CA SER A 104 -15.79 10.33 14.59
C SER A 104 -15.81 8.89 15.10
N SER A 105 -16.94 8.20 14.99
CA SER A 105 -17.08 6.80 15.40
C SER A 105 -16.30 5.84 14.50
N GLU A 106 -16.27 6.09 13.19
CA GLU A 106 -15.48 5.28 12.25
C GLU A 106 -13.97 5.41 12.51
N VAL A 107 -13.47 6.62 12.77
CA VAL A 107 -12.06 6.86 13.09
C VAL A 107 -11.67 6.17 14.39
N VAL A 108 -12.49 6.30 15.44
CA VAL A 108 -12.24 5.65 16.74
C VAL A 108 -12.22 4.13 16.59
N LEU A 109 -13.18 3.56 15.85
CA LEU A 109 -13.24 2.12 15.60
C LEU A 109 -12.01 1.64 14.81
N SER A 110 -11.57 2.42 13.83
CA SER A 110 -10.39 2.12 13.02
C SER A 110 -9.11 2.05 13.87
N VAL A 111 -8.92 2.97 14.81
CA VAL A 111 -7.77 2.98 15.73
C VAL A 111 -7.85 1.81 16.72
N GLN A 112 -9.03 1.54 17.28
CA GLN A 112 -9.25 0.42 18.19
C GLN A 112 -8.99 -0.93 17.51
N LEU A 113 -9.48 -1.09 16.27
CA LEU A 113 -9.25 -2.28 15.46
C LEU A 113 -7.75 -2.48 15.19
N ALA A 114 -7.02 -1.42 14.85
CA ALA A 114 -5.58 -1.49 14.63
C ALA A 114 -4.82 -1.91 15.88
N ALA A 115 -5.16 -1.35 17.06
CA ALA A 115 -4.56 -1.71 18.33
C ALA A 115 -4.79 -3.19 18.69
N LYS A 116 -6.02 -3.67 18.51
CA LYS A 116 -6.38 -5.09 18.72
C LYS A 116 -5.66 -5.98 17.71
N ALA A 117 -5.69 -5.65 16.44
CA ALA A 117 -5.02 -6.41 15.38
C ALA A 117 -3.51 -6.51 15.63
N ARG A 118 -2.87 -5.46 16.14
CA ARG A 118 -1.46 -5.49 16.57
C ARG A 118 -1.21 -6.51 17.67
N THR A 119 -2.10 -6.56 18.66
CA THR A 119 -1.99 -7.53 19.77
C THR A 119 -2.14 -8.95 19.24
N TRP A 120 -3.12 -9.21 18.37
CA TRP A 120 -3.33 -10.54 17.76
C TRP A 120 -2.16 -10.93 16.84
N ALA A 121 -1.63 -9.99 16.08
CA ALA A 121 -0.48 -10.22 15.19
C ALA A 121 0.80 -10.56 15.97
N ASN A 122 1.00 -10.00 17.16
CA ASN A 122 2.12 -10.36 18.02
C ASN A 122 2.03 -11.81 18.54
N ALA A 123 0.83 -12.37 18.63
CA ALA A 123 0.59 -13.73 19.09
C ALA A 123 0.65 -14.79 17.97
N LEU A 124 0.91 -14.38 16.72
CA LEU A 124 1.05 -15.30 15.60
C LEU A 124 2.28 -16.19 15.76
N GLU A 125 2.13 -17.47 15.41
CA GLU A 125 3.26 -18.39 15.28
C GLU A 125 4.13 -18.01 14.07
N ASP A 126 5.37 -18.50 14.02
CA ASP A 126 6.33 -18.12 12.97
C ASP A 126 5.87 -18.52 11.57
N ASP A 127 5.17 -19.64 11.44
CA ASP A 127 4.62 -20.13 10.18
C ASP A 127 3.33 -19.39 9.74
N GLU A 128 2.76 -18.54 10.58
CA GLU A 128 1.64 -17.66 10.28
C GLU A 128 2.07 -16.23 9.87
N ARG A 129 3.35 -15.89 10.10
CA ARG A 129 3.91 -14.56 9.83
C ARG A 129 4.23 -14.38 8.34
N TRP A 130 4.28 -13.14 7.91
CA TRP A 130 4.67 -12.78 6.54
C TRP A 130 6.11 -12.26 6.50
N ASP A 131 6.94 -12.84 5.62
CA ASP A 131 8.33 -12.40 5.41
C ASP A 131 8.41 -10.99 4.81
N ALA A 132 7.37 -10.58 4.07
CA ALA A 132 7.33 -9.27 3.46
C ALA A 132 5.93 -8.68 3.46
N ILE A 133 5.85 -7.36 3.69
CA ILE A 133 4.61 -6.58 3.62
C ILE A 133 4.78 -5.45 2.60
N LEU A 134 3.89 -5.43 1.61
CA LEU A 134 3.88 -4.47 0.52
C LEU A 134 2.57 -3.67 0.57
N LEU A 135 2.65 -2.33 0.73
CA LEU A 135 1.48 -1.46 0.79
C LEU A 135 1.31 -0.68 -0.50
N ASP A 136 0.13 -0.79 -1.11
CA ASP A 136 -0.31 0.11 -2.18
C ASP A 136 -1.14 1.26 -1.62
N GLU A 137 -1.04 2.43 -2.23
CA GLU A 137 -1.72 3.67 -1.82
C GLU A 137 -1.47 4.00 -0.32
N ALA A 138 -0.20 3.96 0.09
CA ALA A 138 0.19 4.12 1.51
C ALA A 138 -0.20 5.48 2.11
N GLN A 139 -0.50 6.51 1.29
CA GLN A 139 -1.00 7.80 1.77
C GLN A 139 -2.39 7.69 2.44
N ASP A 140 -3.15 6.63 2.13
CA ASP A 140 -4.48 6.39 2.69
C ASP A 140 -4.44 5.54 3.97
N PHE A 141 -3.23 5.13 4.41
CA PHE A 141 -3.03 4.32 5.60
C PHE A 141 -2.66 5.19 6.81
N GLN A 142 -3.29 4.92 7.95
CA GLN A 142 -2.87 5.47 9.23
C GLN A 142 -1.57 4.79 9.70
N LEU A 143 -0.76 5.50 10.47
CA LEU A 143 0.49 4.93 11.02
C LEU A 143 0.22 3.70 11.91
N GLU A 144 -0.86 3.74 12.67
CA GLU A 144 -1.30 2.65 13.56
C GLU A 144 -1.59 1.37 12.77
N TRP A 145 -2.13 1.50 11.56
CA TRP A 145 -2.37 0.36 10.68
C TRP A 145 -1.06 -0.30 10.24
N TRP A 146 -0.09 0.52 9.87
CA TRP A 146 1.24 0.00 9.55
C TRP A 146 1.89 -0.69 10.73
N LEU A 147 1.82 -0.10 11.93
CA LEU A 147 2.40 -0.70 13.14
C LEU A 147 1.73 -2.03 13.49
N ALA A 148 0.42 -2.17 13.22
CA ALA A 148 -0.29 -3.44 13.36
C ALA A 148 0.19 -4.46 12.33
N LEU A 149 0.27 -4.10 11.04
CA LEU A 149 0.77 -4.96 9.98
C LEU A 149 2.21 -5.42 10.26
N ARG A 150 3.08 -4.50 10.66
CA ARG A 150 4.47 -4.80 11.00
C ARG A 150 4.61 -5.85 12.11
N ALA A 151 3.67 -5.89 13.05
CA ALA A 151 3.67 -6.89 14.13
C ALA A 151 3.48 -8.34 13.61
N ALA A 152 2.96 -8.52 12.40
CA ALA A 152 2.83 -9.81 11.74
C ALA A 152 4.07 -10.23 10.92
N MET A 153 5.16 -9.48 11.00
CA MET A 153 6.46 -9.84 10.39
C MET A 153 7.30 -10.68 11.36
N PRO A 154 8.36 -11.37 10.87
CA PRO A 154 9.25 -12.11 11.72
C PRO A 154 9.86 -11.25 12.83
N SER A 155 9.91 -11.77 14.05
CA SER A 155 10.38 -11.05 15.24
C SER A 155 11.89 -10.78 15.23
N ASP A 156 12.66 -11.55 14.45
CA ASP A 156 14.11 -11.43 14.29
C ASP A 156 14.54 -10.21 13.44
N GLY A 157 13.59 -9.45 12.92
CA GLY A 157 13.83 -8.31 12.05
C GLY A 157 14.26 -8.67 10.62
N SER A 158 14.10 -9.94 10.22
CA SER A 158 14.40 -10.40 8.85
C SER A 158 13.39 -9.89 7.81
N GLY A 159 12.21 -9.44 8.25
CA GLY A 159 11.13 -9.01 7.40
C GLY A 159 11.44 -7.83 6.49
N GLU A 160 10.81 -7.79 5.31
CA GLU A 160 10.93 -6.71 4.32
C GLU A 160 9.64 -5.89 4.21
N ALA A 161 9.77 -4.61 3.91
CA ALA A 161 8.64 -3.73 3.62
C ALA A 161 8.88 -2.87 2.38
N LEU A 162 7.83 -2.71 1.59
CA LEU A 162 7.77 -1.73 0.52
C LEU A 162 6.45 -0.97 0.61
N ILE A 163 6.53 0.34 0.68
CA ILE A 163 5.35 1.20 0.54
C ILE A 163 5.42 1.97 -0.77
N VAL A 164 4.28 2.07 -1.45
CA VAL A 164 4.13 2.94 -2.61
C VAL A 164 3.03 3.96 -2.33
N ALA A 165 3.30 5.24 -2.63
CA ALA A 165 2.42 6.34 -2.27
C ALA A 165 2.33 7.41 -3.38
N ASP A 166 1.20 8.11 -3.41
CA ASP A 166 1.01 9.31 -4.20
C ASP A 166 0.61 10.47 -3.26
N ARG A 167 1.55 11.38 -2.99
CA ARG A 167 1.31 12.50 -2.07
C ARG A 167 0.20 13.44 -2.52
N GLN A 168 -0.13 13.47 -3.82
CA GLN A 168 -1.16 14.35 -4.37
C GLN A 168 -2.58 13.79 -4.23
N GLN A 169 -2.71 12.50 -3.87
CA GLN A 169 -4.00 11.79 -3.81
C GLN A 169 -4.46 11.47 -2.38
N ASN A 170 -4.12 12.29 -1.39
CA ASN A 170 -4.68 12.12 -0.05
C ASN A 170 -6.16 12.54 -0.03
N LEU A 171 -7.02 11.69 -0.58
CA LEU A 171 -8.46 11.96 -0.75
C LEU A 171 -9.24 11.86 0.56
N TYR A 172 -8.73 11.09 1.51
CA TYR A 172 -9.42 10.79 2.78
C TYR A 172 -8.95 11.64 3.95
N GLY A 173 -8.07 12.61 3.70
CA GLY A 173 -7.59 13.52 4.75
C GLY A 173 -6.80 12.82 5.86
N VAL A 174 -6.27 11.64 5.61
CA VAL A 174 -5.40 10.93 6.55
C VAL A 174 -4.15 11.76 6.79
N ALA A 175 -3.79 11.95 8.07
CA ALA A 175 -2.59 12.70 8.42
C ALA A 175 -1.35 12.05 7.76
N PRO A 176 -0.58 12.80 6.96
CA PRO A 176 0.57 12.23 6.28
C PRO A 176 1.60 11.77 7.30
N TRP A 177 2.25 10.66 7.04
CA TRP A 177 3.36 10.20 7.87
C TRP A 177 4.52 11.20 7.73
N THR A 178 4.92 11.78 8.84
CA THR A 178 6.10 12.66 8.89
C THR A 178 7.38 11.84 8.69
N GLU A 179 8.48 12.48 8.33
CA GLU A 179 9.78 11.78 8.21
C GLU A 179 10.21 11.16 9.54
N GLU A 180 9.86 11.78 10.67
CA GLU A 180 10.11 11.25 12.00
C GLU A 180 9.29 9.98 12.26
N SER A 181 7.98 10.03 12.00
CA SER A 181 7.10 8.86 12.17
C SER A 181 7.49 7.71 11.23
N MET A 182 7.89 8.01 9.99
CA MET A 182 8.41 7.02 9.05
C MET A 182 9.71 6.38 9.54
N SER A 183 10.63 7.17 10.09
CA SER A 183 11.87 6.66 10.66
C SER A 183 11.60 5.73 11.85
N GLY A 184 10.68 6.12 12.76
CA GLY A 184 10.20 5.29 13.86
C GLY A 184 9.49 4.01 13.39
N ALA A 185 8.78 4.08 12.28
CA ALA A 185 8.12 2.96 11.63
C ALA A 185 9.08 2.01 10.88
N GLY A 186 10.37 2.34 10.78
CA GLY A 186 11.41 1.52 10.15
C GLY A 186 11.87 2.02 8.78
N PHE A 187 11.22 3.02 8.20
CA PHE A 187 11.55 3.57 6.87
C PHE A 187 12.58 4.71 6.98
N ARG A 188 13.86 4.38 7.08
CA ARG A 188 14.97 5.34 7.26
C ARG A 188 15.65 5.76 5.96
N GLY A 189 15.35 5.09 4.83
CA GLY A 189 15.95 5.40 3.52
C GLY A 189 15.24 6.57 2.84
N ASN A 190 15.85 7.15 1.81
CA ASN A 190 15.22 8.16 0.98
C ASN A 190 14.06 7.58 0.16
N TRP A 191 13.10 8.44 -0.23
CA TRP A 191 12.10 8.08 -1.21
C TRP A 191 12.73 7.83 -2.58
N ILE A 192 12.37 6.72 -3.20
CA ILE A 192 12.60 6.49 -4.63
C ILE A 192 11.45 7.19 -5.36
N THR A 193 11.76 8.12 -6.24
CA THR A 193 10.75 8.89 -6.98
C THR A 193 10.62 8.36 -8.41
N LEU A 194 9.39 8.05 -8.79
CA LEU A 194 9.01 7.76 -10.17
C LEU A 194 8.51 9.07 -10.79
N GLU A 195 9.28 9.64 -11.71
CA GLU A 195 9.00 11.00 -12.21
C GLU A 195 7.99 11.02 -13.36
N HIS A 196 7.90 9.93 -14.13
CA HIS A 196 7.12 9.89 -15.35
C HIS A 196 5.75 9.26 -15.14
N THR A 197 4.74 9.76 -15.85
CA THR A 197 3.43 9.13 -15.96
C THR A 197 3.27 8.48 -17.33
N TYR A 198 2.86 7.22 -17.35
CA TYR A 198 2.61 6.45 -18.57
C TYR A 198 1.12 6.32 -18.91
N ARG A 199 0.26 6.89 -18.06
CA ARG A 199 -1.20 6.81 -18.23
C ARG A 199 -1.79 8.03 -18.95
N MET A 200 -1.12 9.16 -18.86
CA MET A 200 -1.62 10.42 -19.44
C MET A 200 -0.91 10.75 -20.74
N SER A 201 -1.67 11.27 -21.71
CA SER A 201 -1.11 11.87 -22.91
C SER A 201 -0.29 13.12 -22.58
N LEU A 202 0.61 13.53 -23.47
CA LEU A 202 1.43 14.72 -23.28
C LEU A 202 0.58 15.98 -23.08
N SER A 203 -0.53 16.11 -23.81
CA SER A 203 -1.46 17.24 -23.68
C SER A 203 -2.14 17.29 -22.31
N LEU A 204 -2.60 16.13 -21.81
CA LEU A 204 -3.23 16.03 -20.51
C LEU A 204 -2.22 16.27 -19.36
N SER A 205 -0.98 15.81 -19.52
CA SER A 205 0.09 16.09 -18.55
C SER A 205 0.43 17.57 -18.47
N ARG A 206 0.42 18.28 -19.61
CA ARG A 206 0.61 19.75 -19.63
C ARG A 206 -0.53 20.47 -18.92
N LEU A 207 -1.77 20.11 -19.23
CA LEU A 207 -2.95 20.70 -18.59
C LEU A 207 -2.96 20.46 -17.08
N ALA A 208 -2.64 19.24 -16.64
CA ALA A 208 -2.54 18.91 -15.23
C ALA A 208 -1.45 19.73 -14.52
N LYS A 209 -0.30 19.94 -15.19
CA LYS A 209 0.77 20.78 -14.69
C LYS A 209 0.33 22.24 -14.54
N GLU A 210 -0.30 22.81 -15.56
CA GLU A 210 -0.82 24.18 -15.52
C GLU A 210 -1.86 24.36 -14.41
N PHE A 211 -2.71 23.36 -14.20
CA PHE A 211 -3.68 23.38 -13.10
C PHE A 211 -2.99 23.41 -11.72
N VAL A 212 -2.01 22.52 -11.50
CA VAL A 212 -1.25 22.46 -10.25
C VAL A 212 -0.51 23.79 -10.00
N ASP A 213 0.19 24.30 -11.01
CA ASP A 213 0.94 25.57 -10.90
C ASP A 213 0.03 26.76 -10.56
N ARG A 214 -1.23 26.73 -11.02
CA ARG A 214 -2.18 27.84 -10.84
C ARG A 214 -2.99 27.75 -9.54
N PHE A 215 -3.38 26.54 -9.14
CA PHE A 215 -4.35 26.34 -8.06
C PHE A 215 -3.78 25.66 -6.82
N LEU A 216 -2.60 25.03 -6.93
CA LEU A 216 -1.93 24.29 -5.86
C LEU A 216 -0.44 24.67 -5.76
N PRO A 217 -0.10 25.98 -5.65
CA PRO A 217 1.29 26.44 -5.74
C PRO A 217 2.19 25.89 -4.62
N ASP A 218 1.62 25.57 -3.45
CA ASP A 218 2.33 25.03 -2.28
C ASP A 218 2.44 23.49 -2.30
N ALA A 219 1.80 22.83 -3.26
CA ALA A 219 2.01 21.40 -3.44
C ALA A 219 3.47 21.18 -3.86
N GLU A 220 4.29 20.53 -3.03
CA GLU A 220 5.58 19.96 -3.46
C GLU A 220 5.29 19.00 -4.61
N SER A 221 5.20 19.55 -5.81
CA SER A 221 4.61 18.91 -6.96
C SER A 221 5.62 17.94 -7.57
N HIS A 222 5.40 16.66 -7.38
CA HIS A 222 5.82 15.71 -8.39
C HIS A 222 4.92 15.91 -9.60
N ARG A 223 5.32 16.86 -10.42
CA ARG A 223 4.62 17.23 -11.66
C ARG A 223 4.64 16.00 -12.58
N PRO A 224 3.50 15.54 -13.08
CA PRO A 224 3.49 14.41 -13.99
C PRO A 224 4.27 14.80 -15.26
N ILE A 225 5.40 14.12 -15.49
CA ILE A 225 6.22 14.28 -16.69
C ILE A 225 5.88 13.11 -17.60
N SER A 226 5.33 13.41 -18.79
CA SER A 226 5.20 12.38 -19.83
C SER A 226 6.59 12.05 -20.38
N PRO A 227 6.93 10.78 -20.65
CA PRO A 227 8.18 10.44 -21.29
C PRO A 227 8.29 11.19 -22.63
N ALA A 228 9.39 11.88 -22.85
CA ALA A 228 9.60 12.62 -24.06
C ALA A 228 9.60 11.65 -25.25
N GLY A 229 8.65 11.79 -26.15
CA GLY A 229 8.81 11.46 -27.55
C GLY A 229 8.12 10.22 -28.11
N GLU A 230 7.39 9.35 -27.38
CA GLU A 230 6.98 8.08 -28.02
C GLU A 230 5.52 7.63 -27.92
N PHE A 231 4.65 8.33 -27.24
CA PHE A 231 3.22 7.98 -27.25
C PHE A 231 2.33 9.17 -27.58
N GLU A 232 2.35 9.61 -28.85
CA GLU A 232 1.18 10.24 -29.44
C GLU A 232 0.13 9.14 -29.65
N PHE A 233 -0.78 8.97 -28.70
CA PHE A 233 -2.04 8.33 -29.01
C PHE A 233 -2.75 9.24 -30.03
N LYS A 234 -2.69 8.88 -31.29
CA LYS A 234 -3.63 9.40 -32.27
C LYS A 234 -5.01 8.95 -31.82
N THR A 235 -5.69 9.79 -31.06
CA THR A 235 -7.13 9.71 -30.89
C THR A 235 -7.74 9.88 -32.26
N LYS A 236 -8.01 8.79 -32.97
CA LYS A 236 -9.03 8.81 -33.99
C LYS A 236 -10.34 9.04 -33.22
N MET A 237 -10.81 10.28 -33.24
CA MET A 237 -12.20 10.53 -32.95
C MET A 237 -12.99 9.73 -33.99
N PHE A 238 -13.95 8.99 -33.51
CA PHE A 238 -14.95 8.34 -34.35
C PHE A 238 -15.69 9.45 -35.11
N GLU A 239 -15.53 9.48 -36.41
CA GLU A 239 -16.47 10.13 -37.33
C GLU A 239 -17.73 9.27 -37.43
#